data_d770e96b871b6a54325c0d927130f495
#
_entry.id   d770e96b871b6a54325c0d927130f495
#
_cell.length_a   1.000
_cell.length_b   1.000
_cell.length_c   1.000
_cell.angle_alpha   90.00
_cell.angle_beta   90.00
_cell.angle_gamma   90.00
#
_symmetry.space_group_name_H-M   'P 1'
#
loop_
_entity.id
_entity.type
_entity.pdbx_description
1 polymer ?
#
loop_
_entity_poly.entity_id
_entity_poly.type
_entity_poly.pdbx_seq_one_letter_code
_entity_poly.pdbx_strand_id
1 'polypeptide(L)'
;MKAIIFDMDGVLINSEVKYQELFMQFFKDRGVFIEKEELLFLIGCSRKTEDEFIASRLDISVERAQDLKNNFFENHKVDYLKIRMPYVLELLSYLKNKQITMALASSSPMDNIEDVLKQCEIET
;
A
#
# COMPACT_ATOMS: atom_id res chain seq x y z
N MET A 1 14.63 -6.19 27.78
CA MET A 1 14.18 -6.79 26.50
C MET A 1 14.03 -5.68 25.45
N LYS A 2 14.63 -5.87 24.30
CA LYS A 2 14.49 -4.92 23.20
C LYS A 2 13.38 -5.40 22.27
N ALA A 3 12.66 -4.44 21.68
CA ALA A 3 11.61 -4.72 20.73
C ALA A 3 11.67 -3.70 19.60
N ILE A 4 11.27 -4.13 18.40
CA ILE A 4 11.21 -3.28 17.21
C ILE A 4 9.80 -3.37 16.63
N ILE A 5 9.24 -2.20 16.29
CA ILE A 5 7.95 -2.11 15.60
C ILE A 5 8.24 -1.63 14.18
N PHE A 6 7.82 -2.44 13.20
CA PHE A 6 7.99 -2.10 11.79
C PHE A 6 6.71 -1.52 11.22
N ASP A 7 6.84 -0.52 10.37
CA ASP A 7 5.80 -0.12 9.44
C ASP A 7 5.87 -1.02 8.21
N MET A 8 4.76 -1.22 7.52
CA MET A 8 4.70 -2.07 6.33
C MET A 8 4.98 -1.28 5.06
N ASP A 9 4.16 -0.26 4.80
CA ASP A 9 4.22 0.50 3.56
C ASP A 9 5.43 1.44 3.55
N GLY A 10 6.27 1.31 2.53
CA GLY A 10 7.49 2.11 2.41
C GLY A 10 8.66 1.59 3.24
N VAL A 11 8.45 0.57 4.06
CA VAL A 11 9.49 -0.02 4.92
C VAL A 11 9.77 -1.47 4.55
N LEU A 12 8.76 -2.33 4.64
CA LEU A 12 8.90 -3.73 4.23
C LEU A 12 8.66 -3.91 2.74
N ILE A 13 7.75 -3.14 2.17
CA ILE A 13 7.43 -3.14 0.74
C ILE A 13 7.50 -1.72 0.19
N ASN A 14 7.91 -1.60 -1.07
CA ASN A 14 7.97 -0.32 -1.77
C ASN A 14 6.61 0.01 -2.40
N SER A 15 5.58 0.05 -1.56
CA SER A 15 4.20 0.24 -2.00
C SER A 15 3.89 1.66 -2.44
N GLU A 16 4.58 2.66 -1.88
CA GLU A 16 4.30 4.06 -2.22
C GLU A 16 4.54 4.34 -3.70
N VAL A 17 5.68 3.90 -4.24
CA VAL A 17 5.99 4.06 -5.66
C VAL A 17 4.99 3.28 -6.52
N LYS A 18 4.65 2.07 -6.11
CA LYS A 18 3.70 1.23 -6.84
C LYS A 18 2.31 1.84 -6.88
N TYR A 19 1.82 2.35 -5.75
CA TYR A 19 0.52 3.02 -5.71
C TYR A 19 0.50 4.33 -6.49
N GLN A 20 1.60 5.07 -6.53
CA GLN A 20 1.71 6.24 -7.40
C GLN A 20 1.50 5.86 -8.87
N GLU A 21 2.16 4.81 -9.33
CA GLU A 21 2.00 4.31 -10.70
C GLU A 21 0.55 3.89 -10.98
N LEU A 22 -0.06 3.16 -10.04
CA LEU A 22 -1.42 2.66 -10.21
C LEU A 22 -2.44 3.80 -10.24
N PHE A 23 -2.34 4.77 -9.33
CA PHE A 23 -3.25 5.91 -9.33
C PHE A 23 -3.07 6.79 -10.56
N MET A 24 -1.84 6.99 -11.01
CA MET A 24 -1.59 7.72 -12.26
C MET A 24 -2.28 7.04 -13.44
N GLN A 25 -2.17 5.71 -13.53
CA GLN A 25 -2.85 4.94 -14.56
C GLN A 25 -4.37 5.02 -14.42
N PHE A 26 -4.89 4.92 -13.20
CA PHE A 26 -6.32 5.01 -12.93
C PHE A 26 -6.92 6.31 -13.46
N PHE A 27 -6.28 7.44 -13.18
CA PHE A 27 -6.76 8.75 -13.64
C PHE A 27 -6.51 8.96 -15.12
N LYS A 28 -5.39 8.51 -15.64
CA LYS A 28 -5.06 8.60 -17.06
C LYS A 28 -6.09 7.86 -17.91
N ASP A 29 -6.49 6.66 -17.50
CA ASP A 29 -7.50 5.87 -18.22
C ASP A 29 -8.85 6.59 -18.30
N ARG A 30 -9.09 7.53 -17.39
CA ARG A 30 -10.32 8.33 -17.33
C ARG A 30 -10.15 9.74 -17.86
N GLY A 31 -9.00 10.04 -18.47
CA GLY A 31 -8.73 11.33 -19.09
C GLY A 31 -8.51 12.48 -18.10
N VAL A 32 -8.15 12.16 -16.86
CA VAL A 32 -7.91 13.15 -15.80
C VAL A 32 -6.41 13.25 -15.52
N PHE A 33 -5.90 14.48 -15.52
CA PHE A 33 -4.51 14.76 -15.17
C PHE A 33 -4.39 14.94 -13.65
N ILE A 34 -3.38 14.28 -13.06
CA ILE A 34 -3.07 14.38 -11.64
C ILE A 34 -1.62 14.80 -11.47
N GLU A 35 -1.38 15.84 -10.65
CA GLU A 35 -0.04 16.29 -10.33
C GLU A 35 0.60 15.39 -9.28
N LYS A 36 1.94 15.40 -9.22
CA LYS A 36 2.70 14.56 -8.28
C LYS A 36 2.32 14.84 -6.83
N GLU A 37 2.12 16.10 -6.47
CA GLU A 37 1.72 16.50 -5.12
C GLU A 37 0.38 15.90 -4.72
N GLU A 38 -0.54 15.82 -5.67
CA GLU A 38 -1.85 15.20 -5.43
C GLU A 38 -1.73 13.69 -5.25
N LEU A 39 -0.85 13.04 -6.00
CA LEU A 39 -0.58 11.61 -5.84
C LEU A 39 0.00 11.30 -4.46
N LEU A 40 0.93 12.12 -3.99
CA LEU A 40 1.51 11.96 -2.66
C LEU A 40 0.47 12.15 -1.56
N PHE A 41 -0.43 13.10 -1.75
CA PHE A 41 -1.55 13.31 -0.82
C PHE A 41 -2.46 12.08 -0.77
N LEU A 42 -2.81 11.51 -1.92
CA LEU A 42 -3.67 10.32 -2.00
C LEU A 42 -3.09 9.13 -1.27
N ILE A 43 -1.79 8.92 -1.40
CA ILE A 43 -1.13 7.77 -0.78
C ILE A 43 -1.08 7.90 0.74
N GLY A 44 -0.98 9.13 1.24
CA GLY A 44 -0.89 9.38 2.68
C GLY A 44 -2.22 9.60 3.39
N CYS A 45 -3.34 9.66 2.67
CA CYS A 45 -4.64 9.98 3.28
C CYS A 45 -5.44 8.71 3.64
N SER A 46 -6.52 8.90 4.39
CA SER A 46 -7.43 7.80 4.72
C SER A 46 -8.22 7.35 3.49
N ARG A 47 -8.78 6.14 3.55
CA ARG A 47 -9.62 5.61 2.45
C ARG A 47 -10.81 6.51 2.17
N LYS A 48 -11.42 7.07 3.20
CA LYS A 48 -12.55 7.98 3.04
C LYS A 48 -12.15 9.23 2.26
N THR A 49 -11.03 9.85 2.63
CA THR A 49 -10.52 11.03 1.94
C THR A 49 -10.13 10.71 0.50
N GLU A 50 -9.53 9.56 0.28
CA GLU A 50 -9.18 9.07 -1.05
C GLU A 50 -10.42 8.94 -1.94
N ASP A 51 -11.47 8.30 -1.44
CA ASP A 51 -12.72 8.13 -2.18
C ASP A 51 -13.37 9.48 -2.50
N GLU A 52 -13.36 10.41 -1.54
CA GLU A 52 -13.90 11.76 -1.74
C GLU A 52 -13.09 12.54 -2.78
N PHE A 53 -11.78 12.40 -2.79
CA PHE A 53 -10.91 13.02 -3.78
C PHE A 53 -11.22 12.50 -5.19
N ILE A 54 -11.31 11.18 -5.33
CA ILE A 54 -11.62 10.54 -6.62
C ILE A 54 -12.99 11.00 -7.12
N ALA A 55 -13.98 11.00 -6.23
CA ALA A 55 -15.34 11.44 -6.58
C ALA A 55 -15.36 12.88 -7.08
N SER A 56 -14.64 13.77 -6.41
CA SER A 56 -14.54 15.16 -6.79
C SER A 56 -13.86 15.34 -8.15
N ARG A 57 -12.76 14.66 -8.37
CA ARG A 57 -12.00 14.79 -9.62
C ARG A 57 -12.71 14.21 -10.84
N LEU A 58 -13.48 13.14 -10.64
CA LEU A 58 -14.23 12.51 -11.73
C LEU A 58 -15.66 13.04 -11.85
N ASP A 59 -16.08 13.91 -10.94
CA ASP A 59 -17.44 14.45 -10.89
C ASP A 59 -18.49 13.34 -10.81
N ILE A 60 -18.30 12.43 -9.85
CA ILE A 60 -19.19 11.30 -9.60
C ILE A 60 -19.46 11.17 -8.10
N SER A 61 -20.39 10.31 -7.71
CA SER A 61 -20.65 10.03 -6.31
C SER A 61 -19.49 9.28 -5.64
N VAL A 62 -19.41 9.37 -4.32
CA VAL A 62 -18.40 8.64 -3.54
C VAL A 62 -18.58 7.13 -3.72
N GLU A 63 -19.83 6.65 -3.75
CA GLU A 63 -20.12 5.23 -3.96
C GLU A 63 -19.60 4.74 -5.30
N ARG A 64 -19.82 5.51 -6.36
CA ARG A 64 -19.31 5.18 -7.68
C ARG A 64 -17.78 5.22 -7.73
N ALA A 65 -17.18 6.17 -7.03
CA ALA A 65 -15.72 6.25 -6.92
C ALA A 65 -15.14 5.01 -6.26
N GLN A 66 -15.77 4.52 -5.19
CA GLN A 66 -15.37 3.29 -4.52
C GLN A 66 -15.46 2.09 -5.46
N ASP A 67 -16.56 1.97 -6.21
CA ASP A 67 -16.76 0.87 -7.15
C ASP A 67 -15.69 0.88 -8.25
N LEU A 68 -15.42 2.04 -8.83
CA LEU A 68 -14.40 2.18 -9.87
C LEU A 68 -13.01 1.84 -9.34
N LYS A 69 -12.68 2.34 -8.16
CA LYS A 69 -11.38 2.07 -7.52
C LYS A 69 -11.23 0.58 -7.23
N ASN A 70 -12.22 -0.02 -6.60
CA ASN A 70 -12.17 -1.43 -6.24
C ASN A 70 -12.03 -2.31 -7.47
N ASN A 71 -12.77 -2.01 -8.52
CA ASN A 71 -12.68 -2.75 -9.79
C ASN A 71 -11.30 -2.60 -10.42
N PHE A 72 -10.75 -1.39 -10.40
CA PHE A 72 -9.41 -1.13 -10.95
C PHE A 72 -8.35 -1.95 -10.20
N PHE A 73 -8.34 -1.89 -8.87
CA PHE A 73 -7.34 -2.61 -8.07
C PHE A 73 -7.52 -4.11 -8.12
N GLU A 74 -8.74 -4.59 -8.31
CA GLU A 74 -8.99 -6.02 -8.51
C GLU A 74 -8.37 -6.51 -9.82
N ASN A 75 -8.39 -5.68 -10.86
CA ASN A 75 -7.80 -6.00 -12.16
C ASN A 75 -6.31 -5.67 -12.28
N HIS A 76 -5.76 -4.95 -11.29
CA HIS A 76 -4.35 -4.54 -11.25
C HIS A 76 -3.73 -4.94 -9.92
N LYS A 77 -3.82 -6.24 -9.59
CA LYS A 77 -3.29 -6.74 -8.32
C LYS A 77 -1.79 -6.55 -8.24
N VAL A 78 -1.34 -6.14 -7.07
CA VAL A 78 0.07 -5.91 -6.79
C VAL A 78 0.75 -7.24 -6.48
N ASP A 79 1.87 -7.50 -7.13
CA ASP A 79 2.76 -8.61 -6.76
C ASP A 79 3.70 -8.08 -5.67
N TYR A 80 3.34 -8.34 -4.42
CA TYR A 80 4.08 -7.81 -3.27
C TYR A 80 5.51 -8.37 -3.17
N LEU A 81 5.74 -9.58 -3.66
CA LEU A 81 7.08 -10.14 -3.67
C LEU A 81 8.04 -9.29 -4.51
N LYS A 82 7.57 -8.76 -5.65
CA LYS A 82 8.38 -7.93 -6.53
C LYS A 82 8.74 -6.57 -5.94
N ILE A 83 7.93 -6.09 -4.99
CA ILE A 83 8.16 -4.79 -4.36
C ILE A 83 8.65 -4.90 -2.92
N ARG A 84 8.98 -6.11 -2.46
CA ARG A 84 9.63 -6.29 -1.16
C ARG A 84 10.94 -5.52 -1.14
N MET A 85 11.16 -4.75 -0.05
CA MET A 85 12.39 -3.98 0.08
C MET A 85 13.62 -4.88 0.15
N PRO A 86 14.79 -4.42 -0.38
CA PRO A 86 16.03 -5.18 -0.29
C PRO A 86 16.39 -5.50 1.15
N TYR A 87 16.94 -6.68 1.38
CA TYR A 87 17.47 -7.12 2.67
C TYR A 87 16.45 -7.30 3.80
N VAL A 88 15.15 -7.24 3.50
CA VAL A 88 14.09 -7.41 4.53
C VAL A 88 14.22 -8.77 5.21
N LEU A 89 14.31 -9.85 4.45
CA LEU A 89 14.40 -11.19 5.02
C LEU A 89 15.67 -11.36 5.84
N GLU A 90 16.79 -10.86 5.36
CA GLU A 90 18.07 -10.92 6.06
C GLU A 90 18.02 -10.17 7.38
N LEU A 91 17.42 -8.98 7.39
CA LEU A 91 17.26 -8.19 8.61
C LEU A 91 16.37 -8.89 9.63
N LEU A 92 15.20 -9.40 9.18
CA LEU A 92 14.28 -10.09 10.06
C LEU A 92 14.89 -11.37 10.64
N SER A 93 15.64 -12.12 9.85
CA SER A 93 16.35 -13.31 10.29
C SER A 93 17.42 -12.95 11.34
N TYR A 94 18.18 -11.90 11.11
CA TYR A 94 19.18 -11.39 12.04
C TYR A 94 18.55 -11.02 13.38
N LEU A 95 17.45 -10.28 13.36
CA LEU A 95 16.76 -9.85 14.58
C LEU A 95 16.16 -11.04 15.34
N LYS A 96 15.62 -12.01 14.62
CA LYS A 96 15.10 -13.24 15.21
C LYS A 96 16.19 -14.01 15.92
N ASN A 97 17.35 -14.14 15.30
CA ASN A 97 18.51 -14.83 15.91
C ASN A 97 19.04 -14.10 17.14
N LYS A 98 18.87 -12.81 17.23
CA LYS A 98 19.21 -12.01 18.39
C LYS A 98 18.09 -12.01 19.46
N GLN A 99 17.03 -12.75 19.22
CA GLN A 99 15.88 -12.87 20.14
C GLN A 99 15.23 -11.51 20.44
N ILE A 100 15.19 -10.64 19.43
CA ILE A 100 14.52 -9.34 19.53
C ILE A 100 13.05 -9.52 19.15
N THR A 101 12.15 -9.09 20.02
CA THR A 101 10.72 -9.11 19.74
C THR A 101 10.38 -8.13 18.63
N MET A 102 9.62 -8.60 17.64
CA MET A 102 9.23 -7.77 16.50
C MET A 102 7.71 -7.67 16.41
N ALA A 103 7.22 -6.52 16.00
CA ALA A 103 5.81 -6.29 15.75
C ALA A 103 5.64 -5.46 14.49
N LEU A 104 4.47 -5.54 13.90
CA LEU A 104 4.10 -4.78 12.71
C LEU A 104 2.95 -3.85 13.04
N ALA A 105 3.10 -2.57 12.69
CA ALA A 105 2.05 -1.58 12.80
C ALA A 105 1.72 -1.07 11.41
N SER A 106 0.46 -1.15 11.01
CA SER A 106 0.01 -0.71 9.69
C SER A 106 -1.44 -0.24 9.77
N SER A 107 -1.78 0.75 8.96
CA SER A 107 -3.17 1.22 8.81
C SER A 107 -3.97 0.37 7.82
N SER A 108 -3.35 -0.58 7.15
CA SER A 108 -4.02 -1.47 6.19
C SER A 108 -4.92 -2.48 6.92
N PRO A 109 -5.98 -2.97 6.26
CA PRO A 109 -6.79 -4.05 6.82
C PRO A 109 -5.98 -5.31 7.08
N MET A 110 -6.40 -6.09 8.08
CA MET A 110 -5.67 -7.29 8.51
C MET A 110 -5.51 -8.31 7.38
N ASP A 111 -6.51 -8.51 6.56
CA ASP A 111 -6.45 -9.43 5.43
C ASP A 111 -5.39 -9.01 4.40
N ASN A 112 -5.24 -7.71 4.19
CA ASN A 112 -4.19 -7.19 3.31
C ASN A 112 -2.81 -7.38 3.92
N ILE A 113 -2.66 -7.14 5.21
CA ILE A 113 -1.40 -7.36 5.92
C ILE A 113 -0.98 -8.83 5.82
N GLU A 114 -1.89 -9.75 6.07
CA GLU A 114 -1.63 -11.18 5.98
C GLU A 114 -1.22 -11.59 4.56
N ASP A 115 -1.88 -11.06 3.54
CA ASP A 115 -1.56 -11.33 2.14
C ASP A 115 -0.16 -10.83 1.79
N VAL A 116 0.20 -9.62 2.20
CA VAL A 116 1.53 -9.05 1.98
C VAL A 116 2.60 -9.92 2.63
N LEU A 117 2.43 -10.27 3.90
CA LEU A 117 3.40 -11.07 4.63
C LEU A 117 3.59 -12.45 3.98
N LYS A 118 2.50 -13.06 3.55
CA LYS A 118 2.54 -14.36 2.89
C LYS A 118 3.26 -14.28 1.54
N GLN A 119 2.92 -13.30 0.71
CA GLN A 119 3.56 -13.13 -0.60
C GLN A 119 5.04 -12.81 -0.48
N CYS A 120 5.43 -12.04 0.52
CA CYS A 120 6.82 -11.66 0.77
C CYS A 120 7.61 -12.73 1.53
N GLU A 121 6.98 -13.85 1.86
CA GLU A 121 7.61 -14.96 2.58
C GLU A 121 8.09 -14.57 3.98
N ILE A 122 7.36 -13.64 4.61
CA ILE A 122 7.67 -13.19 5.97
C ILE A 122 6.84 -14.02 6.96
N GLU A 123 7.53 -14.70 7.87
CA GLU A 123 6.88 -15.48 8.92
C GLU A 123 6.30 -14.57 10.02
N THR A 124 5.15 -14.93 10.52
CA THR A 124 4.49 -14.22 11.61
C THR A 124 4.73 -14.85 12.97
#